data_3e4ceb3690fb654e4c4937edb6895136
#
_entry.id   3e4ceb3690fb654e4c4937edb6895136
#
_cell.length_a   1.000
_cell.length_b   1.000
_cell.length_c   1.000
_cell.angle_alpha   90.00
_cell.angle_beta   90.00
_cell.angle_gamma   90.00
#
_symmetry.space_group_name_H-M   'P 1'
#
loop_
_entity.id
_entity.type
_entity.pdbx_description
1 polymer ?
#
loop_
_entity_poly.entity_id
_entity_poly.type
_entity_poly.pdbx_seq_one_letter_code
_entity_poly.pdbx_strand_id
1 'polypeptide(L)'
;READNRPAGYNFFAPAAFLIVSGERDNRNSFLDAGAAMENVLLTATSLGLGTCWINQVRDVCDVPAVRALLTEYGVPESHIVNASAAIGYPAAQPVIHERKANTTTLVR
;
A
#
# COMPACT_ATOMS: atom_id res chain seq x y z
N ARG A 1 9.07 19.61 -5.45
CA ARG A 1 8.22 18.75 -4.57
C ARG A 1 7.18 19.67 -3.97
N GLU A 2 5.91 19.45 -4.28
CA GLU A 2 4.81 20.10 -3.59
C GLU A 2 4.95 19.83 -2.09
N ALA A 3 4.81 20.87 -1.27
CA ALA A 3 4.84 20.76 0.18
C ALA A 3 3.74 19.77 0.61
N ASP A 4 4.10 18.85 1.48
CA ASP A 4 3.16 17.90 2.05
C ASP A 4 2.12 18.67 2.89
N ASN A 5 0.92 18.83 2.33
CA ASN A 5 -0.20 19.55 2.95
C ASN A 5 -0.95 18.73 4.00
N ARG A 6 -0.42 17.58 4.42
CA ARG A 6 -1.06 16.77 5.44
C ARG A 6 -1.01 17.45 6.82
N PRO A 7 -2.06 17.31 7.64
CA PRO A 7 -2.07 17.85 8.99
C PRO A 7 -0.89 17.33 9.81
N ALA A 8 -0.36 18.16 10.71
CA ALA A 8 0.62 17.72 11.68
C ALA A 8 0.05 16.54 12.50
N GLY A 9 0.84 15.45 12.62
CA GLY A 9 0.39 14.23 13.30
C GLY A 9 -0.42 13.26 12.44
N TYR A 10 -0.46 13.44 11.12
CA TYR A 10 -1.04 12.45 10.21
C TYR A 10 -0.38 11.07 10.40
N ASN A 11 -1.17 10.05 10.67
CA ASN A 11 -0.72 8.71 11.05
C ASN A 11 -1.35 7.61 10.17
N PHE A 12 -1.61 7.88 8.90
CA PHE A 12 -2.22 6.91 7.98
C PHE A 12 -3.55 6.33 8.49
N PHE A 13 -4.40 7.18 9.09
CA PHE A 13 -5.71 6.80 9.68
C PHE A 13 -5.63 5.97 10.96
N ALA A 14 -4.49 5.96 11.66
CA ALA A 14 -4.27 5.19 12.89
C ALA A 14 -4.72 3.72 12.79
N PRO A 15 -4.27 2.96 11.78
CA PRO A 15 -4.73 1.59 11.58
C PRO A 15 -4.26 0.68 12.71
N ALA A 16 -4.99 -0.42 12.94
CA ALA A 16 -4.58 -1.46 13.87
C ALA A 16 -3.31 -2.19 13.39
N ALA A 17 -3.12 -2.31 12.07
CA ALA A 17 -1.91 -2.84 11.44
C ALA A 17 -1.56 -2.04 10.18
N PHE A 18 -0.27 -2.00 9.88
CA PHE A 18 0.26 -1.38 8.66
C PHE A 18 1.15 -2.39 7.94
N LEU A 19 0.79 -2.73 6.72
CA LEU A 19 1.51 -3.70 5.91
C LEU A 19 2.36 -2.97 4.87
N ILE A 20 3.61 -3.41 4.72
CA ILE A 20 4.56 -2.87 3.74
C ILE A 20 5.00 -4.01 2.83
N VAL A 21 4.96 -3.77 1.52
CA VAL A 21 5.54 -4.64 0.50
C VAL A 21 6.74 -3.93 -0.09
N SER A 22 7.92 -4.53 0.08
CA SER A 22 9.18 -4.02 -0.46
C SER A 22 9.80 -5.02 -1.43
N GLY A 23 10.65 -4.53 -2.32
CA GLY A 23 11.37 -5.37 -3.27
C GLY A 23 12.68 -4.72 -3.69
N GLU A 24 13.56 -5.52 -4.27
CA GLU A 24 14.87 -5.07 -4.76
C GLU A 24 14.75 -3.88 -5.71
N ARG A 25 15.59 -2.86 -5.50
CA ARG A 25 15.61 -1.63 -6.31
C ARG A 25 15.87 -1.90 -7.78
N ASP A 26 16.79 -2.83 -8.05
CA ASP A 26 17.26 -3.13 -9.39
C ASP A 26 16.36 -4.15 -10.12
N ASN A 27 15.37 -4.71 -9.44
CA ASN A 27 14.40 -5.60 -10.07
C ASN A 27 13.30 -4.78 -10.77
N ARG A 28 13.34 -4.74 -12.09
CA ARG A 28 12.35 -4.03 -12.91
C ARG A 28 10.90 -4.47 -12.68
N ASN A 29 10.68 -5.68 -12.22
CA ASN A 29 9.36 -6.24 -11.97
C ASN A 29 8.87 -5.99 -10.52
N SER A 30 9.73 -5.53 -9.64
CA SER A 30 9.45 -5.35 -8.21
C SER A 30 8.14 -4.60 -7.93
N PHE A 31 7.85 -3.58 -8.73
CA PHE A 31 6.61 -2.81 -8.59
C PHE A 31 5.36 -3.59 -9.04
N LEU A 32 5.47 -4.35 -10.12
CA LEU A 32 4.38 -5.19 -10.63
C LEU A 32 4.09 -6.34 -9.67
N ASP A 33 5.13 -6.98 -9.16
CA ASP A 33 5.05 -8.06 -8.17
C ASP A 33 4.36 -7.56 -6.88
N ALA A 34 4.73 -6.37 -6.43
CA ALA A 34 4.11 -5.74 -5.27
C ALA A 34 2.62 -5.43 -5.48
N GLY A 35 2.23 -5.00 -6.69
CA GLY A 35 0.84 -4.80 -7.04
C GLY A 35 0.02 -6.08 -6.98
N ALA A 36 0.56 -7.18 -7.54
CA ALA A 36 -0.07 -8.49 -7.48
C ALA A 36 -0.19 -9.03 -6.05
N ALA A 37 0.87 -8.88 -5.24
CA ALA A 37 0.86 -9.27 -3.84
C ALA A 37 -0.16 -8.45 -3.04
N MET A 38 -0.23 -7.14 -3.28
CA MET A 38 -1.15 -6.25 -2.57
C MET A 38 -2.60 -6.57 -2.89
N GLU A 39 -2.95 -6.90 -4.14
CA GLU A 39 -4.31 -7.32 -4.48
C GLU A 39 -4.72 -8.56 -3.67
N ASN A 40 -3.86 -9.55 -3.53
CA ASN A 40 -4.12 -10.71 -2.69
C ASN A 40 -4.33 -10.33 -1.21
N VAL A 41 -3.57 -9.36 -0.71
CA VAL A 41 -3.74 -8.84 0.67
C VAL A 41 -5.12 -8.20 0.83
N LEU A 42 -5.53 -7.34 -0.11
CA LEU A 42 -6.82 -6.64 -0.03
C LEU A 42 -8.01 -7.62 -0.10
N LEU A 43 -7.95 -8.60 -1.00
CA LEU A 43 -8.97 -9.64 -1.14
C LEU A 43 -9.03 -10.53 0.12
N THR A 44 -7.89 -10.95 0.64
CA THR A 44 -7.83 -11.75 1.87
C THR A 44 -8.38 -10.99 3.06
N ALA A 45 -8.00 -9.74 3.24
CA ALA A 45 -8.52 -8.90 4.32
C ALA A 45 -10.04 -8.77 4.23
N THR A 46 -10.58 -8.54 3.04
CA THR A 46 -12.03 -8.48 2.81
C THR A 46 -12.71 -9.79 3.19
N SER A 47 -12.14 -10.94 2.83
CA SER A 47 -12.68 -12.27 3.18
C SER A 47 -12.70 -12.53 4.68
N LEU A 48 -11.81 -11.87 5.43
CA LEU A 48 -11.73 -11.94 6.90
C LEU A 48 -12.59 -10.86 7.59
N GLY A 49 -13.35 -10.07 6.86
CA GLY A 49 -14.16 -8.98 7.40
C GLY A 49 -13.35 -7.75 7.84
N LEU A 50 -12.12 -7.60 7.36
CA LEU A 50 -11.25 -6.46 7.63
C LEU A 50 -11.40 -5.38 6.58
N GLY A 51 -11.21 -4.12 7.02
CA GLY A 51 -11.09 -2.97 6.13
C GLY A 51 -9.63 -2.70 5.77
N THR A 52 -9.41 -2.25 4.54
CA THR A 52 -8.07 -1.90 4.05
C THR A 52 -8.09 -0.59 3.29
N CYS A 53 -6.95 0.10 3.32
CA CYS A 53 -6.71 1.26 2.49
C CYS A 53 -5.28 1.20 1.93
N TRP A 54 -5.14 1.22 0.61
CA TRP A 54 -3.84 1.29 -0.05
C TRP A 54 -3.20 2.66 0.21
N ILE A 55 -1.97 2.68 0.69
CA ILE A 55 -1.22 3.88 1.06
C ILE A 55 0.03 3.98 0.20
N ASN A 56 0.12 4.99 -0.67
CA ASN A 56 1.29 5.19 -1.55
C ASN A 56 2.39 6.05 -0.91
N GLN A 57 2.06 6.87 0.08
CA GLN A 57 2.97 7.89 0.62
C GLN A 57 4.28 7.32 1.18
N VAL A 58 4.28 6.10 1.74
CA VAL A 58 5.51 5.49 2.25
C VAL A 58 6.53 5.25 1.13
N ARG A 59 6.06 4.86 -0.05
CA ARG A 59 6.91 4.73 -1.24
C ARG A 59 7.64 6.03 -1.56
N ASP A 60 6.93 7.15 -1.55
CA ASP A 60 7.47 8.44 -1.95
C ASP A 60 8.52 8.98 -0.97
N VAL A 61 8.48 8.53 0.27
CA VAL A 61 9.34 8.98 1.36
C VAL A 61 10.28 7.93 1.93
N CYS A 62 10.26 6.70 1.40
CA CYS A 62 10.98 5.56 1.99
C CYS A 62 12.51 5.77 2.07
N ASP A 63 13.07 6.67 1.26
CA ASP A 63 14.50 7.00 1.26
C ASP A 63 14.84 8.29 2.05
N VAL A 64 13.85 8.95 2.64
CA VAL A 64 14.12 10.01 3.62
C VAL A 64 14.84 9.37 4.82
N PRO A 65 15.98 9.91 5.30
CA PRO A 65 16.84 9.24 6.27
C PRO A 65 16.12 8.72 7.52
N ALA A 66 15.23 9.52 8.11
CA ALA A 66 14.46 9.13 9.29
C ALA A 66 13.49 7.96 8.99
N VAL A 67 12.86 7.95 7.82
CA VAL A 67 11.94 6.88 7.39
C VAL A 67 12.73 5.62 7.07
N ARG A 68 13.86 5.76 6.37
CA ARG A 68 14.74 4.63 6.03
C ARG A 68 15.28 3.94 7.29
N ALA A 69 15.71 4.70 8.30
CA ALA A 69 16.16 4.14 9.56
C ALA A 69 15.08 3.28 10.23
N LEU A 70 13.85 3.78 10.26
CA LEU A 70 12.70 3.05 10.80
C LEU A 70 12.38 1.79 10.00
N LEU A 71 12.38 1.88 8.67
CA LEU A 71 12.15 0.72 7.80
C LEU A 71 13.19 -0.36 8.00
N THR A 72 14.47 0.02 8.16
CA THR A 72 15.57 -0.91 8.45
C THR A 72 15.40 -1.57 9.82
N GLU A 73 14.97 -0.83 10.83
CA GLU A 73 14.65 -1.37 12.16
C GLU A 73 13.54 -2.43 12.09
N TYR A 74 12.54 -2.24 11.24
CA TYR A 74 11.47 -3.20 11.00
C TYR A 74 11.83 -4.30 9.97
N GLY A 75 13.08 -4.39 9.56
CA GLY A 75 13.58 -5.49 8.74
C GLY A 75 13.47 -5.29 7.23
N VAL A 76 13.18 -4.08 6.75
CA VAL A 76 13.23 -3.79 5.31
C VAL A 76 14.69 -3.58 4.90
N PRO A 77 15.26 -4.42 4.01
CA PRO A 77 16.65 -4.29 3.58
C PRO A 77 16.94 -2.93 2.93
N GLU A 78 18.17 -2.43 3.04
CA GLU A 78 18.58 -1.19 2.38
C GLU A 78 18.54 -1.28 0.85
N SER A 79 18.77 -2.49 0.30
CA SER A 79 18.64 -2.76 -1.14
C SER A 79 17.21 -2.68 -1.64
N HIS A 80 16.21 -2.71 -0.74
CA HIS A 80 14.81 -2.64 -1.09
C HIS A 80 14.29 -1.21 -1.16
N ILE A 81 13.33 -1.02 -2.05
CA ILE A 81 12.42 0.13 -2.05
C ILE A 81 11.04 -0.34 -1.58
N VAL A 82 10.30 0.52 -0.91
CA VAL A 82 8.87 0.26 -0.62
C VAL A 82 8.08 0.47 -1.90
N ASN A 83 7.40 -0.58 -2.36
CA ASN A 83 6.60 -0.54 -3.59
C ASN A 83 5.11 -0.30 -3.32
N ALA A 84 4.61 -0.85 -2.22
CA ALA A 84 3.21 -0.69 -1.82
C ALA A 84 3.08 -0.77 -0.30
N SER A 85 2.03 -0.18 0.23
CA SER A 85 1.66 -0.36 1.63
C SER A 85 0.14 -0.24 1.82
N ALA A 86 -0.37 -0.81 2.90
CA ALA A 86 -1.78 -0.76 3.25
C ALA A 86 -1.99 -0.58 4.75
N ALA A 87 -2.94 0.29 5.09
CA ALA A 87 -3.53 0.34 6.40
C ALA A 87 -4.60 -0.75 6.52
N ILE A 88 -4.61 -1.51 7.61
CA ILE A 88 -5.53 -2.62 7.85
C ILE A 88 -6.16 -2.45 9.23
N GLY A 89 -7.47 -2.64 9.31
CA GLY A 89 -8.20 -2.53 10.57
C GLY A 89 -9.62 -3.05 10.47
N TYR A 90 -10.39 -2.89 11.53
CA TYR A 90 -11.80 -3.22 11.55
C TYR A 90 -12.60 -2.09 10.90
N PRO A 91 -13.48 -2.38 9.92
CA PRO A 91 -14.24 -1.35 9.23
C PRO A 91 -15.27 -0.71 10.18
N ALA A 92 -15.32 0.62 10.20
CA ALA A 92 -16.34 1.37 10.94
C ALA A 92 -17.68 1.43 10.19
N ALA A 93 -17.68 1.23 8.88
CA ALA A 93 -18.84 1.25 8.01
C ALA A 93 -18.66 0.29 6.84
N GLN A 94 -19.77 -0.12 6.24
CA GLN A 94 -19.70 -0.90 5.00
C GLN A 94 -19.26 -0.01 3.84
N PRO A 95 -18.39 -0.50 2.95
CA PRO A 95 -17.97 0.26 1.79
C PRO A 95 -19.13 0.49 0.82
N VAL A 96 -19.14 1.66 0.19
CA VAL A 96 -20.07 1.93 -0.90
C VAL A 96 -19.59 1.18 -2.15
N ILE A 97 -20.45 0.36 -2.71
CA ILE A 97 -20.17 -0.35 -3.97
C ILE A 97 -20.40 0.64 -5.12
N HIS A 98 -19.35 1.01 -5.82
CA HIS A 98 -19.43 1.84 -7.01
C HIS A 98 -19.73 1.00 -8.24
N GLU A 99 -20.52 1.56 -9.15
CA GLU A 99 -20.79 0.94 -10.44
C GLU A 99 -19.48 0.80 -11.24
N ARG A 100 -19.25 -0.38 -11.81
CA ARG A 100 -18.07 -0.63 -12.64
C ARG A 100 -18.28 -0.05 -14.03
N LYS A 101 -17.22 0.49 -14.61
CA LYS A 101 -17.26 0.93 -16.02
C LYS A 101 -17.56 -0.27 -16.92
N ALA A 102 -18.57 -0.14 -17.76
CA ALA A 102 -18.92 -1.13 -18.77
C ALA A 102 -17.93 -1.11 -19.95
N ASN A 103 -17.86 -2.19 -20.70
CA ASN A 103 -17.11 -2.28 -21.96
C ASN A 103 -15.60 -2.05 -21.84
N THR A 104 -15.01 -2.41 -20.70
CA THR A 104 -13.56 -2.33 -20.48
C THR A 104 -12.80 -3.60 -20.90
N THR A 105 -13.51 -4.66 -21.28
CA THR A 105 -12.93 -5.95 -21.66
C THR A 105 -13.43 -6.36 -23.05
N THR A 106 -12.50 -6.76 -23.91
CA THR A 106 -12.81 -7.32 -25.24
C THR A 106 -12.36 -8.77 -25.27
N LEU A 107 -13.26 -9.68 -25.60
CA LEU A 107 -12.93 -11.09 -25.83
C LEU A 107 -12.63 -11.31 -27.31
N VAL A 108 -11.40 -11.69 -27.60
CA VAL A 108 -10.97 -12.09 -28.96
C VAL A 108 -11.03 -13.61 -29.04
N ARG A 109 -11.75 -14.12 -30.02
CA ARG A 109 -11.91 -15.55 -30.29
C ARG A 109 -11.14 -15.95 -31.52
#